data_9609056da8352cad1e3f0fb277a0681a
#
_entry.id   9609056da8352cad1e3f0fb277a0681a
#
_cell.length_a   1.000
_cell.length_b   1.000
_cell.length_c   1.000
_cell.angle_alpha   90.00
_cell.angle_beta   90.00
_cell.angle_gamma   90.00
#
_symmetry.space_group_name_H-M   'P 1'
#
loop_
_entity.id
_entity.type
_entity.pdbx_description
1 polymer ?
#
loop_
_entity_poly.entity_id
_entity_poly.type
_entity_poly.pdbx_seq_one_letter_code
_entity_poly.pdbx_strand_id
1 'polypeptide(L)'
;MIVQADLDDPRHRAAILDLTRAYARDPMGIARDLSDEVQRELLPRLRGHPTSLVFLAFDGERAVGIATCFIGLSTFAARPLVNIHDLYVAEGQRGRGVGWRLLEAAEAKARALGCCKLTLETQERNHPALRLYERFGFAAAHYDPVAGSVLFRVKPLQPPNKDEW
;
A
#
# COMPACT_ATOMS: atom_id res chain seq x y z
N MET A 1 1.74 -8.90 -15.59
CA MET A 1 1.23 -7.57 -16.05
C MET A 1 0.89 -6.72 -14.86
N ILE A 2 1.15 -5.39 -14.91
CA ILE A 2 0.68 -4.44 -13.86
C ILE A 2 -0.37 -3.54 -14.49
N VAL A 3 -1.45 -3.28 -13.75
CA VAL A 3 -2.54 -2.37 -14.17
C VAL A 3 -2.92 -1.44 -13.01
N GLN A 4 -3.30 -0.20 -13.31
CA GLN A 4 -4.06 0.60 -12.36
C GLN A 4 -5.49 0.03 -12.32
N ALA A 5 -5.98 -0.27 -11.13
CA ALA A 5 -7.28 -0.88 -10.98
C ALA A 5 -8.40 0.09 -11.38
N ASP A 6 -9.35 -0.44 -12.13
CA ASP A 6 -10.66 0.17 -12.34
C ASP A 6 -11.61 -0.41 -11.28
N LEU A 7 -12.14 0.45 -10.41
CA LEU A 7 -13.06 0.05 -9.34
C LEU A 7 -14.50 -0.21 -9.84
N ASP A 8 -14.76 -0.01 -11.12
CA ASP A 8 -15.99 -0.45 -11.79
C ASP A 8 -15.86 -1.85 -12.41
N ASP A 9 -14.63 -2.32 -12.69
CA ASP A 9 -14.38 -3.67 -13.19
C ASP A 9 -14.58 -4.72 -12.07
N PRO A 10 -15.52 -5.68 -12.23
CA PRO A 10 -15.75 -6.73 -11.23
C PRO A 10 -14.52 -7.60 -10.94
N ARG A 11 -13.66 -7.84 -11.95
CA ARG A 11 -12.43 -8.64 -11.79
C ARG A 11 -11.41 -7.91 -10.92
N HIS A 12 -11.23 -6.61 -11.14
CA HIS A 12 -10.34 -5.80 -10.31
C HIS A 12 -10.87 -5.70 -8.88
N ARG A 13 -12.17 -5.54 -8.70
CA ARG A 13 -12.79 -5.51 -7.37
C ARG A 13 -12.58 -6.81 -6.59
N ALA A 14 -12.82 -7.96 -7.23
CA ALA A 14 -12.56 -9.25 -6.63
C ALA A 14 -11.07 -9.39 -6.25
N ALA A 15 -10.17 -9.06 -7.17
CA ALA A 15 -8.72 -9.11 -6.93
C ALA A 15 -8.28 -8.22 -5.74
N ILE A 16 -8.80 -7.00 -5.63
CA ILE A 16 -8.51 -6.09 -4.51
C ILE A 16 -8.93 -6.73 -3.19
N LEU A 17 -10.17 -7.21 -3.10
CA LEU A 17 -10.67 -7.81 -1.86
C LEU A 17 -9.86 -9.06 -1.47
N ASP A 18 -9.62 -9.97 -2.41
CA ASP A 18 -8.89 -11.21 -2.16
C ASP A 18 -7.44 -10.96 -1.72
N LEU A 19 -6.73 -10.04 -2.40
CA LEU A 19 -5.35 -9.71 -2.06
C LEU A 19 -5.24 -8.95 -0.73
N THR A 20 -6.20 -8.06 -0.44
CA THR A 20 -6.22 -7.36 0.86
C THR A 20 -6.50 -8.33 2.01
N ARG A 21 -7.41 -9.29 1.83
CA ARG A 21 -7.65 -10.37 2.79
C ARG A 21 -6.41 -11.26 2.97
N ALA A 22 -5.73 -11.59 1.87
CA ALA A 22 -4.50 -12.37 1.92
C ALA A 22 -3.39 -11.62 2.67
N TYR A 23 -3.28 -10.31 2.45
CA TYR A 23 -2.34 -9.46 3.20
C TYR A 23 -2.71 -9.39 4.69
N ALA A 24 -3.99 -9.19 5.02
CA ALA A 24 -4.43 -9.15 6.41
C ALA A 24 -4.04 -10.43 7.18
N ARG A 25 -4.13 -11.61 6.54
CA ARG A 25 -3.74 -12.90 7.12
C ARG A 25 -2.21 -13.13 7.17
N ASP A 26 -1.43 -12.36 6.44
CA ASP A 26 0.02 -12.45 6.45
C ASP A 26 0.58 -12.04 7.83
N PRO A 27 1.64 -12.69 8.34
CA PRO A 27 2.30 -12.26 9.59
C PRO A 27 2.79 -10.81 9.59
N MET A 28 3.04 -10.22 8.41
CA MET A 28 3.40 -8.81 8.25
C MET A 28 2.18 -7.89 8.06
N GLY A 29 0.97 -8.44 8.05
CA GLY A 29 -0.29 -7.72 8.15
C GLY A 29 -0.80 -7.70 9.59
N ILE A 30 -2.08 -8.06 9.79
CA ILE A 30 -2.71 -8.15 11.11
C ILE A 30 -2.83 -9.60 11.62
N ALA A 31 -2.25 -10.58 10.90
CA ALA A 31 -2.23 -12.01 11.17
C ALA A 31 -3.62 -12.67 11.34
N ARG A 32 -4.67 -12.08 10.76
CA ARG A 32 -6.05 -12.60 10.75
C ARG A 32 -6.82 -12.09 9.55
N ASP A 33 -7.97 -12.69 9.23
CA ASP A 33 -8.82 -12.20 8.13
C ASP A 33 -9.54 -10.90 8.51
N LEU A 34 -9.94 -10.15 7.50
CA LEU A 34 -10.79 -8.99 7.66
C LEU A 34 -12.18 -9.41 8.20
N SER A 35 -12.76 -8.59 9.06
CA SER A 35 -14.15 -8.80 9.51
C SER A 35 -15.12 -8.70 8.33
N ASP A 36 -16.30 -9.30 8.46
CA ASP A 36 -17.35 -9.24 7.43
C ASP A 36 -17.78 -7.80 7.12
N GLU A 37 -17.75 -6.93 8.11
CA GLU A 37 -18.03 -5.51 7.92
C GLU A 37 -16.99 -4.84 7.04
N VAL A 38 -15.69 -5.03 7.33
CA VAL A 38 -14.60 -4.47 6.53
C VAL A 38 -14.64 -5.03 5.10
N GLN A 39 -14.91 -6.33 4.93
CA GLN A 39 -15.03 -6.94 3.59
C GLN A 39 -16.17 -6.31 2.76
N ARG A 40 -17.29 -5.96 3.38
CA ARG A 40 -18.41 -5.27 2.70
C ARG A 40 -18.09 -3.81 2.35
N GLU A 41 -17.43 -3.11 3.26
CA GLU A 41 -17.23 -1.65 3.17
C GLU A 41 -15.98 -1.24 2.38
N LEU A 42 -14.95 -2.10 2.31
CA LEU A 42 -13.65 -1.74 1.72
C LEU A 42 -13.76 -1.18 0.30
N LEU A 43 -14.42 -1.90 -0.59
CA LEU A 43 -14.54 -1.50 -2.00
C LEU A 43 -15.38 -0.23 -2.19
N PRO A 44 -16.57 -0.09 -1.55
CA PRO A 44 -17.31 1.18 -1.56
C PRO A 44 -16.49 2.36 -1.05
N ARG A 45 -15.74 2.16 0.04
CA ARG A 45 -14.89 3.23 0.63
C ARG A 45 -13.75 3.60 -0.31
N LEU A 46 -13.03 2.64 -0.88
CA LEU A 46 -11.96 2.91 -1.86
C LEU A 46 -12.51 3.64 -3.09
N ARG A 47 -13.68 3.23 -3.60
CA ARG A 47 -14.31 3.87 -4.75
C ARG A 47 -14.72 5.32 -4.46
N GLY A 48 -15.27 5.57 -3.27
CA GLY A 48 -15.66 6.92 -2.83
C GLY A 48 -14.50 7.80 -2.37
N HIS A 49 -13.29 7.25 -2.22
CA HIS A 49 -12.14 8.00 -1.73
C HIS A 49 -11.44 8.75 -2.86
N PRO A 50 -11.44 10.09 -2.86
CA PRO A 50 -11.04 10.88 -4.03
C PRO A 50 -9.56 10.77 -4.37
N THR A 51 -8.73 10.30 -3.46
CA THR A 51 -7.28 10.22 -3.61
C THR A 51 -6.74 8.79 -3.67
N SER A 52 -7.62 7.78 -3.68
CA SER A 52 -7.19 6.38 -3.75
C SER A 52 -6.63 6.03 -5.13
N LEU A 53 -5.54 5.28 -5.14
CA LEU A 53 -4.93 4.66 -6.30
C LEU A 53 -4.62 3.21 -5.96
N VAL A 54 -5.08 2.28 -6.76
CA VAL A 54 -4.78 0.86 -6.56
C VAL A 54 -4.09 0.31 -7.79
N PHE A 55 -2.99 -0.42 -7.60
CA PHE A 55 -2.29 -1.13 -8.66
C PHE A 55 -2.38 -2.63 -8.38
N LEU A 56 -2.67 -3.40 -9.42
CA LEU A 56 -2.78 -4.85 -9.37
C LEU A 56 -1.72 -5.48 -10.26
N ALA A 57 -1.10 -6.55 -9.75
CA ALA A 57 -0.21 -7.40 -10.52
C ALA A 57 -0.95 -8.68 -10.90
N PHE A 58 -0.93 -9.03 -12.18
CA PHE A 58 -1.50 -10.27 -12.70
C PHE A 58 -0.41 -11.18 -13.29
N ASP A 59 -0.57 -12.48 -13.03
CA ASP A 59 0.11 -13.59 -13.71
C ASP A 59 -0.97 -14.38 -14.48
N GLY A 60 -1.03 -14.18 -15.79
CA GLY A 60 -2.20 -14.58 -16.57
C GLY A 60 -3.46 -13.87 -16.07
N GLU A 61 -4.46 -14.64 -15.69
CA GLU A 61 -5.73 -14.12 -15.12
C GLU A 61 -5.71 -14.01 -13.59
N ARG A 62 -4.70 -14.58 -12.94
CA ARG A 62 -4.59 -14.60 -11.48
C ARG A 62 -3.97 -13.30 -10.97
N ALA A 63 -4.64 -12.61 -10.07
CA ALA A 63 -4.07 -11.51 -9.32
C ALA A 63 -3.06 -12.05 -8.30
N VAL A 64 -1.85 -11.49 -8.29
CA VAL A 64 -0.72 -11.98 -7.50
C VAL A 64 -0.03 -10.91 -6.65
N GLY A 65 -0.48 -9.67 -6.75
CA GLY A 65 0.04 -8.57 -5.92
C GLY A 65 -0.80 -7.32 -6.04
N ILE A 66 -0.73 -6.49 -5.02
CA ILE A 66 -1.47 -5.24 -4.89
C ILE A 66 -0.59 -4.15 -4.27
N ALA A 67 -0.75 -2.93 -4.73
CA ALA A 67 -0.33 -1.72 -4.03
C ALA A 67 -1.53 -0.78 -3.89
N THR A 68 -1.95 -0.52 -2.65
CA THR A 68 -2.96 0.48 -2.31
C THR A 68 -2.26 1.77 -1.92
N CYS A 69 -2.58 2.85 -2.60
CA CYS A 69 -1.91 4.13 -2.43
C CYS A 69 -2.93 5.26 -2.23
N PHE A 70 -2.49 6.32 -1.58
CA PHE A 70 -3.29 7.55 -1.42
C PHE A 70 -2.45 8.78 -1.80
N ILE A 71 -3.10 9.73 -2.48
CA ILE A 71 -2.49 11.02 -2.80
C ILE A 71 -2.67 11.92 -1.58
N GLY A 72 -1.57 12.41 -1.05
CA GLY A 72 -1.51 13.40 0.02
C GLY A 72 -0.86 14.70 -0.46
N LEU A 73 -0.63 15.62 0.47
CA LEU A 73 0.03 16.90 0.24
C LEU A 73 1.27 17.03 1.13
N SER A 74 2.39 17.34 0.54
CA SER A 74 3.57 17.81 1.27
C SER A 74 3.47 19.32 1.50
N THR A 75 3.19 19.73 2.73
CA THR A 75 3.07 21.16 3.09
C THR A 75 4.38 21.91 2.94
N PHE A 76 5.53 21.24 3.19
CA PHE A 76 6.86 21.84 3.04
C PHE A 76 7.30 22.01 1.57
N ALA A 77 6.75 21.21 0.66
CA ALA A 77 7.01 21.32 -0.76
C ALA A 77 5.87 22.02 -1.53
N ALA A 78 4.71 22.25 -0.89
CA ALA A 78 3.46 22.70 -1.51
C ALA A 78 3.11 21.89 -2.78
N ARG A 79 3.37 20.57 -2.73
CA ARG A 79 3.17 19.64 -3.85
C ARG A 79 2.53 18.34 -3.40
N PRO A 80 1.77 17.65 -4.26
CA PRO A 80 1.24 16.35 -3.93
C PRO A 80 2.37 15.34 -3.68
N LEU A 81 2.04 14.31 -2.94
CA LEU A 81 2.84 13.10 -2.73
C LEU A 81 1.97 11.86 -2.89
N VAL A 82 2.55 10.70 -3.10
CA VAL A 82 1.84 9.42 -3.01
C VAL A 82 2.36 8.65 -1.80
N ASN A 83 1.45 8.28 -0.90
CA ASN A 83 1.71 7.32 0.15
C ASN A 83 1.34 5.91 -0.35
N ILE A 84 2.27 4.98 -0.30
CA ILE A 84 2.03 3.56 -0.53
C ILE A 84 1.60 2.99 0.82
N HIS A 85 0.29 2.85 1.01
CA HIS A 85 -0.32 2.43 2.26
C HIS A 85 -0.16 0.93 2.48
N ASP A 86 -0.42 0.12 1.43
CA ASP A 86 -0.23 -1.32 1.45
C ASP A 86 0.58 -1.76 0.24
N LEU A 87 1.49 -2.71 0.43
CA LEU A 87 2.17 -3.43 -0.65
C LEU A 87 2.21 -4.91 -0.30
N TYR A 88 1.50 -5.72 -1.06
CA TYR A 88 1.46 -7.17 -0.86
C TYR A 88 1.74 -7.93 -2.15
N VAL A 89 2.50 -9.00 -2.01
CA VAL A 89 2.74 -9.99 -3.08
C VAL A 89 2.45 -11.38 -2.53
N ALA A 90 1.63 -12.14 -3.24
CA ALA A 90 1.27 -13.51 -2.88
C ALA A 90 2.53 -14.36 -2.66
N GLU A 91 2.54 -15.20 -1.63
CA GLU A 91 3.72 -15.92 -1.14
C GLU A 91 4.49 -16.65 -2.26
N GLY A 92 3.82 -17.43 -3.10
CA GLY A 92 4.44 -18.15 -4.20
C GLY A 92 4.94 -17.27 -5.37
N GLN A 93 4.75 -15.96 -5.30
CA GLN A 93 5.16 -14.99 -6.32
C GLN A 93 6.21 -13.99 -5.81
N ARG A 94 6.59 -14.12 -4.54
CA ARG A 94 7.67 -13.31 -3.96
C ARG A 94 9.02 -13.65 -4.60
N GLY A 95 9.95 -12.71 -4.60
CA GLY A 95 11.28 -12.89 -5.20
C GLY A 95 11.30 -12.82 -6.73
N ARG A 96 10.15 -12.68 -7.41
CA ARG A 96 10.02 -12.61 -8.87
C ARG A 96 9.91 -11.18 -9.42
N GLY A 97 10.24 -10.17 -8.62
CA GLY A 97 10.20 -8.77 -9.03
C GLY A 97 8.77 -8.16 -9.08
N VAL A 98 7.73 -8.85 -8.57
CA VAL A 98 6.35 -8.32 -8.59
C VAL A 98 6.24 -7.04 -7.78
N GLY A 99 6.78 -7.02 -6.55
CA GLY A 99 6.78 -5.83 -5.70
C GLY A 99 7.51 -4.64 -6.32
N TRP A 100 8.63 -4.91 -7.00
CA TRP A 100 9.37 -3.89 -7.74
C TRP A 100 8.51 -3.23 -8.82
N ARG A 101 7.85 -4.05 -9.66
CA ARG A 101 6.98 -3.55 -10.73
C ARG A 101 5.75 -2.79 -10.22
N LEU A 102 5.22 -3.15 -9.04
CA LEU A 102 4.15 -2.38 -8.39
C LEU A 102 4.65 -1.01 -7.94
N LEU A 103 5.85 -0.94 -7.37
CA LEU A 103 6.49 0.34 -7.00
C LEU A 103 6.76 1.21 -8.23
N GLU A 104 7.25 0.64 -9.33
CA GLU A 104 7.46 1.35 -10.60
C GLU A 104 6.15 1.96 -11.13
N ALA A 105 5.04 1.22 -11.06
CA ALA A 105 3.73 1.73 -11.49
C ALA A 105 3.25 2.89 -10.61
N ALA A 106 3.42 2.77 -9.29
CA ALA A 106 3.09 3.85 -8.35
C ALA A 106 3.97 5.08 -8.58
N GLU A 107 5.27 4.90 -8.80
CA GLU A 107 6.20 5.99 -9.10
C GLU A 107 5.86 6.69 -10.42
N ALA A 108 5.61 5.93 -11.48
CA ALA A 108 5.24 6.47 -12.78
C ALA A 108 3.96 7.34 -12.66
N LYS A 109 2.96 6.86 -11.93
CA LYS A 109 1.74 7.63 -11.66
C LYS A 109 2.01 8.87 -10.83
N ALA A 110 2.81 8.76 -9.77
CA ALA A 110 3.18 9.89 -8.93
C ALA A 110 3.91 10.98 -9.74
N ARG A 111 4.83 10.59 -10.61
CA ARG A 111 5.52 11.53 -11.52
C ARG A 111 4.54 12.22 -12.49
N ALA A 112 3.62 11.48 -13.09
CA ALA A 112 2.59 12.02 -13.97
C ALA A 112 1.65 13.02 -13.27
N LEU A 113 1.43 12.84 -11.95
CA LEU A 113 0.65 13.75 -11.11
C LEU A 113 1.46 14.93 -10.56
N GLY A 114 2.76 15.04 -10.88
CA GLY A 114 3.63 16.10 -10.38
C GLY A 114 3.96 15.97 -8.89
N CYS A 115 3.84 14.77 -8.31
CA CYS A 115 4.18 14.52 -6.92
C CYS A 115 5.65 14.76 -6.65
N CYS A 116 5.95 15.27 -5.45
CA CYS A 116 7.33 15.54 -5.04
C CYS A 116 8.05 14.31 -4.46
N LYS A 117 7.31 13.31 -3.98
CA LYS A 117 7.87 12.09 -3.38
C LYS A 117 6.85 10.96 -3.28
N LEU A 118 7.37 9.75 -3.06
CA LEU A 118 6.66 8.61 -2.49
C LEU A 118 6.96 8.50 -1.00
N THR A 119 6.01 8.02 -0.22
CA THR A 119 6.18 7.67 1.19
C THR A 119 5.59 6.30 1.46
N LEU A 120 6.07 5.62 2.47
CA LEU A 120 5.51 4.38 3.01
C LEU A 120 5.92 4.21 4.47
N GLU A 121 5.17 3.38 5.19
CA GLU A 121 5.51 2.85 6.50
C GLU A 121 5.78 1.35 6.37
N THR A 122 6.68 0.82 7.18
CA THR A 122 6.97 -0.61 7.22
C THR A 122 7.41 -1.05 8.62
N GLN A 123 7.14 -2.30 8.94
CA GLN A 123 7.59 -2.88 10.19
C GLN A 123 9.09 -3.11 10.16
N GLU A 124 9.77 -2.80 11.26
CA GLU A 124 11.24 -2.93 11.41
C GLU A 124 11.75 -4.35 11.10
N ARG A 125 10.95 -5.37 11.42
CA ARG A 125 11.30 -6.77 11.18
C ARG A 125 10.92 -7.32 9.82
N ASN A 126 10.31 -6.50 8.95
CA ASN A 126 9.99 -6.90 7.58
C ASN A 126 11.22 -6.75 6.66
N HIS A 127 12.25 -7.53 6.94
CA HIS A 127 13.52 -7.46 6.20
C HIS A 127 13.39 -7.64 4.67
N PRO A 128 12.49 -8.50 4.14
CA PRO A 128 12.30 -8.59 2.69
C PRO A 128 11.78 -7.28 2.08
N ALA A 129 10.82 -6.62 2.73
CA ALA A 129 10.27 -5.34 2.28
C ALA A 129 11.31 -4.21 2.41
N LEU A 130 12.03 -4.13 3.54
CA LEU A 130 13.09 -3.14 3.74
C LEU A 130 14.14 -3.21 2.63
N ARG A 131 14.64 -4.41 2.30
CA ARG A 131 15.60 -4.58 1.18
C ARG A 131 15.03 -4.15 -0.18
N LEU A 132 13.73 -4.40 -0.43
CA LEU A 132 13.08 -3.95 -1.64
C LEU A 132 13.04 -2.42 -1.69
N TYR A 133 12.61 -1.78 -0.62
CA TYR A 133 12.45 -0.32 -0.54
C TYR A 133 13.81 0.40 -0.65
N GLU A 134 14.83 -0.05 0.07
CA GLU A 134 16.19 0.50 -0.02
C GLU A 134 16.75 0.40 -1.44
N ARG A 135 16.63 -0.75 -2.08
CA ARG A 135 17.05 -0.94 -3.48
C ARG A 135 16.27 -0.09 -4.46
N PHE A 136 14.99 0.17 -4.18
CA PHE A 136 14.14 1.06 -4.99
C PHE A 136 14.47 2.55 -4.78
N GLY A 137 15.23 2.89 -3.74
CA GLY A 137 15.67 4.26 -3.46
C GLY A 137 14.94 4.93 -2.29
N PHE A 138 14.14 4.18 -1.53
CA PHE A 138 13.61 4.70 -0.28
C PHE A 138 14.71 4.73 0.79
N ALA A 139 14.72 5.80 1.58
CA ALA A 139 15.58 5.95 2.74
C ALA A 139 14.77 6.33 3.97
N ALA A 140 15.34 6.16 5.14
CA ALA A 140 14.71 6.63 6.38
C ALA A 140 14.48 8.15 6.30
N ALA A 141 13.29 8.58 6.72
CA ALA A 141 12.97 10.00 6.73
C ALA A 141 13.72 10.68 7.90
N HIS A 142 14.66 11.54 7.58
CA HIS A 142 15.34 12.42 8.53
C HIS A 142 15.05 13.86 8.13
N TYR A 143 14.40 14.62 9.02
CA TYR A 143 14.22 16.06 8.83
C TYR A 143 15.43 16.83 9.37
N ASP A 144 15.98 16.39 10.50
CA ASP A 144 17.16 16.92 11.15
C ASP A 144 17.88 15.76 11.84
N PRO A 145 19.19 15.56 11.63
CA PRO A 145 19.97 14.53 12.31
C PRO A 145 19.95 14.63 13.84
N VAL A 146 19.80 15.84 14.38
CA VAL A 146 19.73 16.10 15.84
C VAL A 146 18.35 15.72 16.39
N ALA A 147 17.30 15.83 15.60
CA ALA A 147 15.92 15.49 16.03
C ALA A 147 15.65 13.98 16.13
N GLY A 148 16.53 13.15 15.56
CA GLY A 148 16.38 11.69 15.58
C GLY A 148 15.40 11.17 14.51
N SER A 149 14.95 9.92 14.67
CA SER A 149 14.08 9.23 13.70
C SER A 149 12.63 9.69 13.80
N VAL A 150 11.94 9.69 12.66
CA VAL A 150 10.48 9.87 12.60
C VAL A 150 9.80 8.64 13.19
N LEU A 151 8.86 8.86 14.10
CA LEU A 151 8.09 7.81 14.76
C LEU A 151 6.63 7.85 14.30
N PHE A 152 6.09 6.69 13.93
CA PHE A 152 4.68 6.53 13.67
C PHE A 152 3.90 6.38 15.00
N ARG A 153 2.85 7.16 15.18
CA ARG A 153 2.01 7.16 16.39
C ARG A 153 0.55 7.04 16.02
N VAL A 154 -0.19 6.20 16.73
CA VAL A 154 -1.62 5.95 16.50
C VAL A 154 -2.42 6.28 17.75
N LYS A 155 -3.58 6.95 17.58
CA LYS A 155 -4.59 7.16 18.58
C LYS A 155 -5.93 6.69 18.03
N PRO A 156 -6.49 5.56 18.48
CA PRO A 156 -7.83 5.12 18.09
C PRO A 156 -8.87 6.17 18.48
N LEU A 157 -9.83 6.43 17.58
CA LEU A 157 -10.93 7.39 17.83
C LEU A 157 -12.24 6.69 18.23
N GLN A 158 -12.34 5.41 17.94
CA GLN A 158 -13.42 4.53 18.40
C GLN A 158 -12.81 3.47 19.33
N PRO A 159 -13.61 2.88 20.24
CA PRO A 159 -13.12 1.74 20.97
C PRO A 159 -12.60 0.73 19.93
N PRO A 160 -11.39 0.19 20.12
CA PRO A 160 -10.81 -0.72 19.12
C PRO A 160 -11.83 -1.83 18.91
N ASN A 161 -12.33 -1.91 17.70
CA ASN A 161 -12.95 -3.13 17.27
C ASN A 161 -11.89 -4.21 17.59
N LYS A 162 -12.27 -5.29 18.26
CA LYS A 162 -11.32 -6.35 18.68
C LYS A 162 -10.41 -6.81 17.52
N ASP A 163 -10.67 -6.30 16.34
CA ASP A 163 -10.09 -6.67 15.07
C ASP A 163 -9.15 -5.62 14.44
N GLU A 164 -8.91 -4.47 15.04
CA GLU A 164 -8.10 -3.40 14.40
C GLU A 164 -6.66 -3.26 14.90
N TRP A 165 -6.29 -3.84 16.08
CA TRP A 165 -4.94 -3.68 16.69
C TRP A 165 -4.46 -4.95 17.39
#